data_929e25aab2d627975e975f576822873b
#
_entry.id   929e25aab2d627975e975f576822873b
#
_cell.length_a   1.000
_cell.length_b   1.000
_cell.length_c   1.000
_cell.angle_alpha   90.00
_cell.angle_beta   90.00
_cell.angle_gamma   90.00
#
_symmetry.space_group_name_H-M   'P 1'
#
loop_
_entity.id
_entity.type
_entity.pdbx_description
1 polymer ?
#
loop_
_entity_poly.entity_id
_entity_poly.type
_entity_poly.pdbx_seq_one_letter_code
_entity_poly.pdbx_strand_id
1 'polypeptide(L)'
;LLARREIMCAIRGWFDEQGFLEVETNILQVSPGNETHLHAPRTELMHGDGNRTPRYLRTSPEFACKKLLAAGEARIFEFARVCRDRERGDLHLPEVTMLEWYRADAGYDAIMADTIVVIAHAAQATGIGRFAFRGQNCDPFAEPELVTVASAFDRFAGIDLLATIRNGAGDRALLADVARERGR
;
A
#
# COMPACT_ATOMS: atom_id res chain seq x y z
N LEU A 1 -14.53 -15.39 -6.72
CA LEU A 1 -14.54 -14.46 -7.86
C LEU A 1 -15.65 -13.43 -7.74
N LEU A 2 -16.90 -13.82 -7.38
CA LEU A 2 -18.02 -12.89 -7.26
C LEU A 2 -17.76 -11.81 -6.20
N ALA A 3 -17.37 -12.20 -4.98
CA ALA A 3 -17.05 -11.25 -3.92
C ALA A 3 -15.96 -10.24 -4.34
N ARG A 4 -14.91 -10.71 -5.04
CA ARG A 4 -13.88 -9.80 -5.56
C ARG A 4 -14.45 -8.79 -6.55
N ARG A 5 -15.35 -9.20 -7.42
CA ARG A 5 -16.04 -8.29 -8.36
C ARG A 5 -16.84 -7.24 -7.61
N GLU A 6 -17.65 -7.66 -6.63
CA GLU A 6 -18.50 -6.75 -5.85
C GLU A 6 -17.65 -5.72 -5.09
N ILE A 7 -16.53 -6.15 -4.47
CA ILE A 7 -15.57 -5.25 -3.81
C ILE A 7 -15.04 -4.21 -4.80
N MET A 8 -14.54 -4.66 -5.96
CA MET A 8 -13.95 -3.74 -6.94
C MET A 8 -14.98 -2.76 -7.50
N CYS A 9 -16.22 -3.20 -7.73
CA CYS A 9 -17.30 -2.32 -8.19
C CYS A 9 -17.66 -1.28 -7.13
N ALA A 10 -17.82 -1.69 -5.87
CA ALA A 10 -18.14 -0.77 -4.78
C ALA A 10 -17.06 0.29 -4.56
N ILE A 11 -15.79 -0.12 -4.58
CA ILE A 11 -14.65 0.78 -4.42
C ILE A 11 -14.57 1.77 -5.60
N ARG A 12 -14.73 1.32 -6.85
CA ARG A 12 -14.80 2.21 -8.03
C ARG A 12 -15.91 3.23 -7.91
N GLY A 13 -17.12 2.78 -7.54
CA GLY A 13 -18.25 3.69 -7.38
C GLY A 13 -17.96 4.77 -6.35
N TRP A 14 -17.39 4.41 -5.22
CA TRP A 14 -17.03 5.40 -4.21
C TRP A 14 -15.96 6.38 -4.71
N PHE A 15 -14.89 5.91 -5.36
CA PHE A 15 -13.87 6.80 -5.91
C PHE A 15 -14.44 7.76 -6.95
N ASP A 16 -15.32 7.28 -7.83
CA ASP A 16 -16.00 8.09 -8.84
C ASP A 16 -16.85 9.19 -8.17
N GLU A 17 -17.65 8.85 -7.17
CA GLU A 17 -18.43 9.78 -6.36
C GLU A 17 -17.57 10.85 -5.65
N GLN A 18 -16.33 10.49 -5.27
CA GLN A 18 -15.36 11.40 -4.66
C GLN A 18 -14.56 12.23 -5.69
N GLY A 19 -14.84 12.08 -6.98
CA GLY A 19 -14.19 12.80 -8.08
C GLY A 19 -12.75 12.34 -8.33
N PHE A 20 -12.46 11.07 -8.10
CA PHE A 20 -11.19 10.48 -8.52
C PHE A 20 -11.28 9.98 -9.96
N LEU A 21 -10.19 10.11 -10.69
CA LEU A 21 -9.98 9.53 -11.99
C LEU A 21 -9.33 8.15 -11.86
N GLU A 22 -9.97 7.09 -12.37
CA GLU A 22 -9.29 5.79 -12.52
C GLU A 22 -8.24 5.90 -13.63
N VAL A 23 -7.01 5.57 -13.31
CA VAL A 23 -5.90 5.60 -14.27
C VAL A 23 -5.36 4.19 -14.50
N GLU A 24 -4.71 4.01 -15.66
CA GLU A 24 -3.98 2.80 -16.01
C GLU A 24 -2.57 3.19 -16.42
N THR A 25 -1.58 2.79 -15.63
CA THR A 25 -0.19 3.15 -15.86
C THR A 25 0.63 1.94 -16.35
N ASN A 26 1.80 2.21 -16.93
CA ASN A 26 2.60 1.19 -17.58
C ASN A 26 3.16 0.15 -16.61
N ILE A 27 2.99 -1.14 -16.94
CA ILE A 27 3.54 -2.27 -16.19
C ILE A 27 5.05 -2.40 -16.40
N LEU A 28 5.52 -2.19 -17.67
CA LEU A 28 6.94 -2.25 -18.00
C LEU A 28 7.64 -0.95 -17.62
N GLN A 29 8.60 -1.04 -16.72
CA GLN A 29 9.32 0.11 -16.18
C GLN A 29 10.81 0.04 -16.49
N VAL A 30 11.46 1.20 -16.61
CA VAL A 30 12.92 1.34 -16.65
C VAL A 30 13.48 1.09 -15.25
N SER A 31 12.80 1.64 -14.23
CA SER A 31 13.09 1.43 -12.82
C SER A 31 11.78 1.05 -12.10
N PRO A 32 11.73 -0.10 -11.44
CA PRO A 32 10.47 -0.62 -10.89
C PRO A 32 10.05 0.01 -9.55
N GLY A 33 10.96 0.66 -8.84
CA GLY A 33 10.79 1.23 -7.51
C GLY A 33 12.14 1.36 -6.82
N ASN A 34 12.15 2.03 -5.67
CA ASN A 34 13.36 2.25 -4.86
C ASN A 34 13.34 1.51 -3.52
N GLU A 35 12.32 0.69 -3.27
CA GLU A 35 12.23 -0.07 -2.03
C GLU A 35 13.30 -1.18 -2.02
N THR A 36 14.19 -1.09 -1.05
CA THR A 36 15.37 -1.97 -0.92
C THR A 36 15.01 -3.46 -0.81
N HIS A 37 13.83 -3.76 -0.28
CA HIS A 37 13.40 -5.13 0.01
C HIS A 37 12.42 -5.70 -1.01
N LEU A 38 11.96 -4.91 -1.98
CA LEU A 38 11.10 -5.37 -3.05
C LEU A 38 11.94 -5.71 -4.28
N HIS A 39 11.74 -6.91 -4.81
CA HIS A 39 12.45 -7.40 -5.98
C HIS A 39 11.50 -7.44 -7.18
N ALA A 40 11.86 -6.74 -8.24
CA ALA A 40 11.09 -6.71 -9.47
C ALA A 40 11.55 -7.79 -10.45
N PRO A 41 10.63 -8.54 -11.08
CA PRO A 41 10.99 -9.42 -12.18
C PRO A 41 11.62 -8.64 -13.32
N ARG A 42 12.79 -9.08 -13.76
CA ARG A 42 13.49 -8.50 -14.90
C ARG A 42 13.01 -9.12 -16.21
N THR A 43 12.84 -8.29 -17.22
CA THR A 43 12.55 -8.70 -18.60
C THR A 43 13.35 -7.87 -19.58
N GLU A 44 13.17 -8.11 -20.86
CA GLU A 44 13.82 -7.37 -21.95
C GLU A 44 12.78 -6.92 -22.97
N LEU A 45 12.88 -5.68 -23.41
CA LEU A 45 12.15 -5.16 -24.55
C LEU A 45 13.02 -5.30 -25.80
N MET A 46 12.53 -6.03 -26.80
CA MET A 46 13.16 -6.13 -28.09
C MET A 46 12.65 -5.01 -29.01
N HIS A 47 13.58 -4.30 -29.64
CA HIS A 47 13.30 -3.24 -30.60
C HIS A 47 13.25 -3.80 -32.04
N GLY A 48 12.67 -3.03 -32.97
CA GLY A 48 12.54 -3.43 -34.37
C GLY A 48 13.87 -3.65 -35.11
N ASP A 49 14.95 -3.09 -34.63
CA ASP A 49 16.32 -3.29 -35.09
C ASP A 49 17.03 -4.52 -34.49
N GLY A 50 16.33 -5.29 -33.62
CA GLY A 50 16.85 -6.46 -32.94
C GLY A 50 17.60 -6.15 -31.62
N ASN A 51 17.81 -4.87 -31.29
CA ASN A 51 18.42 -4.47 -30.02
C ASN A 51 17.50 -4.80 -28.86
N ARG A 52 18.08 -5.09 -27.69
CA ARG A 52 17.34 -5.39 -26.45
C ARG A 52 17.68 -4.38 -25.36
N THR A 53 16.67 -3.91 -24.67
CA THR A 53 16.84 -3.05 -23.51
C THR A 53 16.22 -3.71 -22.26
N PRO A 54 16.92 -3.68 -21.11
CA PRO A 54 16.37 -4.23 -19.88
C PRO A 54 15.15 -3.43 -19.44
N ARG A 55 14.15 -4.14 -18.94
CA ARG A 55 12.94 -3.61 -18.32
C ARG A 55 12.61 -4.43 -17.11
N TYR A 56 11.70 -3.91 -16.31
CA TYR A 56 11.20 -4.57 -15.10
C TYR A 56 9.68 -4.53 -15.09
N LEU A 57 9.06 -5.58 -14.57
CA LEU A 57 7.65 -5.52 -14.19
C LEU A 57 7.55 -4.72 -12.89
N ARG A 58 6.62 -3.77 -12.83
CA ARG A 58 6.47 -2.88 -11.68
C ARG A 58 6.14 -3.63 -10.40
N THR A 59 6.68 -3.18 -9.27
CA THR A 59 6.33 -3.65 -7.92
C THR A 59 5.21 -2.81 -7.28
N SER A 60 4.95 -1.62 -7.83
CA SER A 60 3.90 -0.66 -7.48
C SER A 60 3.71 0.32 -8.66
N PRO A 61 2.53 0.93 -8.83
CA PRO A 61 2.30 2.01 -9.78
C PRO A 61 2.78 3.37 -9.27
N GLU A 62 3.29 3.48 -8.05
CA GLU A 62 3.56 4.72 -7.32
C GLU A 62 4.27 5.79 -8.16
N PHE A 63 5.41 5.46 -8.79
CA PHE A 63 6.16 6.46 -9.55
C PHE A 63 5.43 6.94 -10.81
N ALA A 64 4.65 6.07 -11.43
CA ALA A 64 3.84 6.46 -12.57
C ALA A 64 2.67 7.36 -12.15
N CYS A 65 1.98 7.01 -11.06
CA CYS A 65 0.92 7.82 -10.48
C CYS A 65 1.45 9.20 -10.02
N LYS A 66 2.61 9.25 -9.36
CA LYS A 66 3.23 10.53 -8.95
C LYS A 66 3.61 11.43 -10.13
N LYS A 67 3.93 10.86 -11.29
CA LYS A 67 4.13 11.65 -12.53
C LYS A 67 2.82 12.25 -13.03
N LEU A 68 1.70 11.56 -12.90
CA LEU A 68 0.38 12.10 -13.24
C LEU A 68 -0.01 13.24 -12.29
N LEU A 69 0.25 13.09 -10.98
CA LEU A 69 0.07 14.20 -10.02
C LEU A 69 0.93 15.41 -10.38
N ALA A 70 2.19 15.20 -10.73
CA ALA A 70 3.08 16.26 -11.18
C ALA A 70 2.64 16.92 -12.50
N ALA A 71 1.88 16.20 -13.33
CA ALA A 71 1.28 16.73 -14.56
C ALA A 71 -0.05 17.49 -14.33
N GLY A 72 -0.54 17.53 -13.08
CA GLY A 72 -1.71 18.34 -12.71
C GLY A 72 -2.95 17.53 -12.32
N GLU A 73 -2.89 16.20 -12.32
CA GLU A 73 -4.00 15.37 -11.85
C GLU A 73 -4.11 15.50 -10.32
N ALA A 74 -5.30 15.82 -9.80
CA ALA A 74 -5.47 16.11 -8.38
C ALA A 74 -5.90 14.89 -7.55
N ARG A 75 -6.69 13.99 -8.14
CA ARG A 75 -7.23 12.79 -7.49
C ARG A 75 -7.23 11.64 -8.47
N ILE A 76 -6.43 10.63 -8.21
CA ILE A 76 -6.32 9.46 -9.08
C ILE A 76 -6.31 8.17 -8.26
N PHE A 77 -6.80 7.09 -8.84
CA PHE A 77 -6.64 5.74 -8.28
C PHE A 77 -6.37 4.72 -9.40
N GLU A 78 -5.77 3.60 -9.04
CA GLU A 78 -5.50 2.50 -9.94
C GLU A 78 -5.69 1.15 -9.24
N PHE A 79 -6.41 0.22 -9.87
CA PHE A 79 -6.32 -1.20 -9.58
C PHE A 79 -5.19 -1.80 -10.40
N ALA A 80 -3.99 -1.71 -9.89
CA ALA A 80 -2.75 -2.02 -10.58
C ALA A 80 -2.37 -3.50 -10.52
N ARG A 81 -1.99 -4.08 -11.66
CA ARG A 81 -1.26 -5.36 -11.63
C ARG A 81 0.19 -5.09 -11.29
N VAL A 82 0.69 -5.76 -10.26
CA VAL A 82 2.07 -5.63 -9.77
C VAL A 82 2.70 -6.99 -9.58
N CYS A 83 4.01 -7.04 -9.73
CA CYS A 83 4.80 -8.26 -9.63
C CYS A 83 5.94 -8.06 -8.63
N ARG A 84 6.08 -8.99 -7.70
CA ARG A 84 7.15 -8.98 -6.68
C ARG A 84 7.82 -10.34 -6.62
N ASP A 85 9.08 -10.39 -7.03
CA ASP A 85 9.88 -11.60 -6.91
C ASP A 85 10.17 -11.92 -5.45
N ARG A 86 10.36 -13.21 -5.16
CA ARG A 86 10.68 -13.76 -3.84
C ARG A 86 9.56 -13.61 -2.80
N GLU A 87 8.43 -13.01 -3.16
CA GLU A 87 7.25 -12.95 -2.30
C GLU A 87 6.34 -14.15 -2.58
N ARG A 88 6.57 -15.25 -1.87
CA ARG A 88 5.74 -16.45 -1.95
C ARG A 88 5.56 -17.04 -0.56
N GLY A 89 4.37 -16.93 -0.03
CA GLY A 89 4.01 -17.43 1.30
C GLY A 89 2.51 -17.55 1.43
N ASP A 90 2.05 -17.85 2.62
CA ASP A 90 0.62 -18.09 2.92
C ASP A 90 -0.28 -16.90 2.56
N LEU A 91 0.24 -15.69 2.61
CA LEU A 91 -0.50 -14.44 2.35
C LEU A 91 0.05 -13.66 1.16
N HIS A 92 1.07 -14.16 0.46
CA HIS A 92 1.73 -13.45 -0.62
C HIS A 92 1.81 -14.28 -1.89
N LEU A 93 1.49 -13.64 -3.01
CA LEU A 93 1.68 -14.17 -4.35
C LEU A 93 2.62 -13.24 -5.13
N PRO A 94 3.40 -13.78 -6.09
CA PRO A 94 4.32 -12.97 -6.88
C PRO A 94 3.64 -11.99 -7.83
N GLU A 95 2.36 -12.21 -8.14
CA GLU A 95 1.52 -11.31 -8.92
C GLU A 95 0.21 -11.06 -8.21
N VAL A 96 -0.11 -9.79 -7.94
CA VAL A 96 -1.33 -9.38 -7.25
C VAL A 96 -1.97 -8.17 -7.93
N THR A 97 -3.24 -7.90 -7.59
CA THR A 97 -3.85 -6.60 -7.87
C THR A 97 -3.73 -5.73 -6.64
N MET A 98 -3.07 -4.60 -6.79
CA MET A 98 -2.90 -3.58 -5.78
C MET A 98 -3.88 -2.43 -6.04
N LEU A 99 -4.49 -1.89 -5.00
CA LEU A 99 -5.23 -0.65 -5.06
C LEU A 99 -4.33 0.46 -4.52
N GLU A 100 -4.09 1.47 -5.33
CA GLU A 100 -3.43 2.70 -4.90
C GLU A 100 -4.26 3.92 -5.29
N TRP A 101 -4.25 4.95 -4.44
CA TRP A 101 -4.90 6.22 -4.72
C TRP A 101 -4.12 7.39 -4.14
N TYR A 102 -4.33 8.55 -4.71
CA TYR A 102 -3.58 9.76 -4.39
C TYR A 102 -4.49 10.98 -4.39
N ARG A 103 -4.24 11.87 -3.45
CA ARG A 103 -4.83 13.22 -3.37
C ARG A 103 -3.71 14.24 -3.38
N ALA A 104 -3.68 15.14 -4.38
CA ALA A 104 -2.84 16.33 -4.31
C ALA A 104 -3.40 17.31 -3.28
N ASP A 105 -2.52 18.10 -2.69
CA ASP A 105 -2.85 19.20 -1.76
C ASP A 105 -3.73 18.78 -0.56
N ALA A 106 -3.59 17.54 -0.10
CA ALA A 106 -4.29 16.99 1.04
C ALA A 106 -3.31 16.41 2.07
N GLY A 107 -3.65 16.50 3.36
CA GLY A 107 -2.90 15.86 4.44
C GLY A 107 -3.10 14.34 4.46
N TYR A 108 -2.24 13.62 5.16
CA TYR A 108 -2.33 12.17 5.30
C TYR A 108 -3.60 11.71 6.03
N ASP A 109 -4.19 12.56 6.84
CA ASP A 109 -5.48 12.34 7.52
C ASP A 109 -6.63 12.11 6.53
N ALA A 110 -6.60 12.78 5.36
CA ALA A 110 -7.57 12.51 4.30
C ALA A 110 -7.44 11.09 3.74
N ILE A 111 -6.22 10.58 3.58
CA ILE A 111 -5.97 9.21 3.15
C ILE A 111 -6.37 8.18 4.22
N MET A 112 -6.18 8.51 5.50
CA MET A 112 -6.69 7.68 6.61
C MET A 112 -8.22 7.58 6.57
N ALA A 113 -8.91 8.70 6.37
CA ALA A 113 -10.38 8.73 6.22
C ALA A 113 -10.84 7.91 5.00
N ASP A 114 -10.19 8.08 3.85
CA ASP A 114 -10.48 7.27 2.66
C ASP A 114 -10.32 5.77 2.93
N THR A 115 -9.25 5.38 3.62
CA THR A 115 -8.95 3.97 3.95
C THR A 115 -10.08 3.34 4.76
N ILE A 116 -10.59 4.05 5.76
CA ILE A 116 -11.71 3.60 6.59
C ILE A 116 -12.95 3.34 5.74
N VAL A 117 -13.28 4.29 4.87
CA VAL A 117 -14.46 4.20 4.01
C VAL A 117 -14.32 3.08 2.98
N VAL A 118 -13.15 2.94 2.35
CA VAL A 118 -12.86 1.86 1.39
C VAL A 118 -13.04 0.48 2.03
N ILE A 119 -12.55 0.29 3.27
CA ILE A 119 -12.73 -0.96 4.02
C ILE A 119 -14.20 -1.23 4.30
N ALA A 120 -14.96 -0.23 4.75
CA ALA A 120 -16.38 -0.37 5.04
C ALA A 120 -17.19 -0.71 3.77
N HIS A 121 -16.93 -0.04 2.63
CA HIS A 121 -17.55 -0.34 1.35
C HIS A 121 -17.26 -1.78 0.87
N ALA A 122 -16.02 -2.24 1.01
CA ALA A 122 -15.64 -3.61 0.66
C ALA A 122 -16.39 -4.65 1.52
N ALA A 123 -16.51 -4.41 2.82
CA ALA A 123 -17.27 -5.26 3.74
C ALA A 123 -18.75 -5.28 3.40
N GLN A 124 -19.34 -4.11 3.19
CA GLN A 124 -20.76 -3.95 2.82
C GLN A 124 -21.09 -4.66 1.51
N ALA A 125 -20.27 -4.49 0.49
CA ALA A 125 -20.47 -5.11 -0.84
C ALA A 125 -20.48 -6.64 -0.80
N THR A 126 -19.84 -7.24 0.19
CA THR A 126 -19.78 -8.70 0.38
C THR A 126 -20.72 -9.22 1.47
N GLY A 127 -21.48 -8.34 2.13
CA GLY A 127 -22.36 -8.70 3.24
C GLY A 127 -21.62 -9.14 4.50
N ILE A 128 -20.32 -8.81 4.62
CA ILE A 128 -19.49 -9.17 5.77
C ILE A 128 -19.68 -8.12 6.86
N GLY A 129 -20.26 -8.51 7.99
CA GLY A 129 -20.43 -7.64 9.15
C GLY A 129 -19.24 -7.66 10.13
N ARG A 130 -18.31 -8.60 9.97
CA ARG A 130 -17.16 -8.75 10.86
C ARG A 130 -16.02 -9.48 10.14
N PHE A 131 -14.83 -8.93 10.22
CA PHE A 131 -13.61 -9.63 9.78
C PHE A 131 -13.12 -10.58 10.87
N ALA A 132 -12.69 -11.79 10.48
CA ALA A 132 -12.10 -12.76 11.36
C ALA A 132 -10.76 -13.24 10.78
N PHE A 133 -9.69 -13.17 11.57
CA PHE A 133 -8.38 -13.64 11.18
C PHE A 133 -7.58 -14.14 12.41
N ARG A 134 -7.07 -15.37 12.33
CA ARG A 134 -6.26 -15.99 13.40
C ARG A 134 -6.89 -15.88 14.81
N GLY A 135 -8.20 -16.09 14.91
CA GLY A 135 -8.94 -16.01 16.17
C GLY A 135 -9.27 -14.59 16.65
N GLN A 136 -8.82 -13.57 15.95
CA GLN A 136 -9.18 -12.18 16.20
C GLN A 136 -10.36 -11.74 15.35
N ASN A 137 -11.16 -10.82 15.85
CA ASN A 137 -12.30 -10.25 15.16
C ASN A 137 -12.17 -8.72 15.11
N CYS A 138 -12.60 -8.14 13.97
CA CYS A 138 -12.65 -6.71 13.76
C CYS A 138 -14.00 -6.34 13.14
N ASP A 139 -14.63 -5.28 13.65
CA ASP A 139 -15.82 -4.69 13.07
C ASP A 139 -15.37 -3.61 12.06
N PRO A 140 -15.62 -3.81 10.73
CA PRO A 140 -15.20 -2.85 9.72
C PRO A 140 -16.02 -1.56 9.72
N PHE A 141 -17.09 -1.47 10.51
CA PHE A 141 -17.97 -0.31 10.61
C PHE A 141 -17.81 0.45 11.94
N ALA A 142 -17.02 -0.09 12.87
CA ALA A 142 -16.72 0.62 14.12
C ALA A 142 -15.84 1.84 13.85
N GLU A 143 -15.97 2.83 14.73
CA GLU A 143 -15.05 3.98 14.69
C GLU A 143 -13.61 3.51 14.91
N PRO A 144 -12.68 3.85 14.01
CA PRO A 144 -11.31 3.39 14.09
C PRO A 144 -10.53 4.08 15.21
N GLU A 145 -9.66 3.34 15.87
CA GLU A 145 -8.69 3.92 16.78
C GLU A 145 -7.52 4.54 15.99
N LEU A 146 -7.27 5.82 16.18
CA LEU A 146 -6.12 6.52 15.59
C LEU A 146 -4.94 6.44 16.56
N VAL A 147 -3.93 5.68 16.20
CA VAL A 147 -2.75 5.43 17.04
C VAL A 147 -1.50 5.86 16.32
N THR A 148 -0.68 6.70 16.97
CA THR A 148 0.65 7.02 16.43
C THR A 148 1.59 5.83 16.58
N VAL A 149 2.61 5.75 15.72
CA VAL A 149 3.63 4.69 15.82
C VAL A 149 4.32 4.72 17.19
N ALA A 150 4.63 5.91 17.72
CA ALA A 150 5.22 6.06 19.05
C ALA A 150 4.30 5.51 20.16
N SER A 151 3.00 5.86 20.12
CA SER A 151 2.02 5.35 21.09
C SER A 151 1.82 3.84 20.97
N ALA A 152 1.89 3.29 19.75
CA ALA A 152 1.82 1.84 19.56
C ALA A 152 3.03 1.12 20.15
N PHE A 153 4.25 1.65 19.98
CA PHE A 153 5.45 1.09 20.59
C PHE A 153 5.40 1.11 22.13
N ASP A 154 4.96 2.23 22.71
CA ASP A 154 4.78 2.32 24.15
C ASP A 154 3.72 1.33 24.65
N ARG A 155 2.52 1.34 24.07
CA ARG A 155 1.38 0.52 24.49
C ARG A 155 1.63 -0.99 24.34
N PHE A 156 2.19 -1.43 23.21
CA PHE A 156 2.30 -2.85 22.87
C PHE A 156 3.67 -3.46 23.14
N ALA A 157 4.70 -2.63 23.23
CA ALA A 157 6.07 -3.09 23.47
C ALA A 157 6.70 -2.49 24.74
N GLY A 158 6.12 -1.46 25.34
CA GLY A 158 6.71 -0.73 26.48
C GLY A 158 8.01 -0.02 26.09
N ILE A 159 8.11 0.42 24.83
CA ILE A 159 9.30 1.07 24.27
C ILE A 159 8.97 2.52 23.96
N ASP A 160 9.71 3.46 24.57
CA ASP A 160 9.74 4.85 24.14
C ASP A 160 10.50 4.95 22.80
N LEU A 161 9.76 4.88 21.69
CA LEU A 161 10.34 4.94 20.36
C LEU A 161 11.07 6.26 20.11
N LEU A 162 10.54 7.39 20.61
CA LEU A 162 11.13 8.71 20.36
C LEU A 162 12.47 8.88 21.06
N ALA A 163 12.71 8.21 22.18
CA ALA A 163 14.00 8.17 22.84
C ALA A 163 15.10 7.48 22.01
N THR A 164 14.72 6.72 20.99
CA THR A 164 15.66 6.06 20.06
C THR A 164 15.99 6.92 18.83
N ILE A 165 15.44 8.14 18.74
CA ILE A 165 15.74 9.08 17.66
C ILE A 165 16.85 10.05 18.12
N ARG A 166 17.95 10.11 17.36
CA ARG A 166 19.09 11.00 17.62
C ARG A 166 19.35 11.87 16.39
N ASN A 167 19.47 13.18 16.61
CA ASN A 167 19.73 14.15 15.52
C ASN A 167 18.74 14.05 14.34
N GLY A 168 17.46 13.76 14.63
CA GLY A 168 16.41 13.62 13.62
C GLY A 168 16.42 12.31 12.82
N ALA A 169 17.31 11.36 13.18
CA ALA A 169 17.38 10.03 12.56
C ALA A 169 17.17 8.91 13.59
N GLY A 170 16.56 7.81 13.17
CA GLY A 170 16.40 6.63 14.01
C GLY A 170 17.75 5.94 14.29
N ASP A 171 18.06 5.74 15.55
CA ASP A 171 19.22 4.92 15.98
C ASP A 171 18.79 3.45 16.03
N ARG A 172 19.07 2.72 14.96
CA ARG A 172 18.70 1.29 14.82
C ARG A 172 19.36 0.42 15.90
N ALA A 173 20.60 0.71 16.28
CA ALA A 173 21.31 -0.07 17.28
C ALA A 173 20.65 0.13 18.66
N LEU A 174 20.40 1.36 19.04
CA LEU A 174 19.72 1.70 20.28
C LEU A 174 18.30 1.06 20.35
N LEU A 175 17.52 1.16 19.27
CA LEU A 175 16.19 0.52 19.23
C LEU A 175 16.29 -1.01 19.40
N ALA A 176 17.29 -1.65 18.77
CA ALA A 176 17.50 -3.08 18.90
C ALA A 176 17.93 -3.48 20.32
N ASP A 177 18.73 -2.67 21.00
CA ASP A 177 19.15 -2.90 22.39
C ASP A 177 17.96 -2.78 23.33
N VAL A 178 17.18 -1.71 23.23
CA VAL A 178 15.96 -1.51 24.04
C VAL A 178 14.96 -2.65 23.81
N ALA A 179 14.78 -3.09 22.57
CA ALA A 179 13.88 -4.21 22.26
C ALA A 179 14.36 -5.53 22.90
N ARG A 180 15.69 -5.81 22.89
CA ARG A 180 16.25 -7.00 23.55
C ARG A 180 16.07 -6.95 25.09
N GLU A 181 16.28 -5.79 25.70
CA GLU A 181 16.06 -5.61 27.14
C GLU A 181 14.61 -5.88 27.55
N ARG A 182 13.65 -5.60 26.67
CA ARG A 182 12.23 -5.91 26.88
C ARG A 182 11.85 -7.35 26.54
N GLY A 183 12.82 -8.19 26.11
CA GLY A 183 12.59 -9.61 25.80
C GLY A 183 11.82 -9.84 24.49
N ARG A 184 12.00 -8.95 23.52
CA ARG A 184 11.24 -8.94 22.26
C ARG A 184 12.13 -8.82 21.03
#